data_4280c7df23e409a7c97915fed375c324
#
_entry.id   4280c7df23e409a7c97915fed375c324
#
_cell.length_a   1.000
_cell.length_b   1.000
_cell.length_c   1.000
_cell.angle_alpha   90.00
_cell.angle_beta   90.00
_cell.angle_gamma   90.00
#
_symmetry.space_group_name_H-M   'P 1'
#
loop_
_entity.id
_entity.type
_entity.pdbx_description
1 polymer ?
#
loop_
_entity_poly.entity_id
_entity_poly.type
_entity_poly.pdbx_seq_one_letter_code
_entity_poly.pdbx_strand_id
1 'polypeptide(L)'
;TAFILMKQLLYICLLLLLFSCSHANKEIVAEVNDETILLSDLSEASKQELFDLLNMAYEIKSKVLDDLIKMKLLEKEAKKQNMTIEQYLEMYVDMRTGTNLDSIKALYGLADNQVNVVRSQLYGSSQKTMEGELALKNKLRSIFVQQLVDSLYSKASIKKYIFPPKQPKCVIADLCVYYRGNMDASVSFIVASDFTCERCVAFERTLQRIYDKYKDRVKFGFVSFGDSPTLPALACEAAGQQNRFWDFHDAIFAYEGVADSTYIFNLARSNNLDMTRFKRDLLSSENYETLDKTINDLVNRGIFATPTIIINDRLVYMTNSYEELSRLLEYELK
;
A
#
# COMPACT_ATOMS: atom_id res chain seq x y z
N THR A 1 7.84 22.60 58.49
CA THR A 1 6.82 21.51 58.51
C THR A 1 5.90 21.57 57.27
N ALA A 2 5.38 22.73 56.88
CA ALA A 2 4.47 22.89 55.73
C ALA A 2 5.10 22.48 54.37
N PHE A 3 6.40 22.74 54.14
CA PHE A 3 7.13 22.43 52.91
C PHE A 3 7.36 20.94 52.71
N ILE A 4 7.50 20.17 53.81
CA ILE A 4 7.66 18.71 53.78
C ILE A 4 6.31 18.04 53.46
N LEU A 5 5.22 18.56 54.05
CA LEU A 5 3.86 18.05 53.76
C LEU A 5 3.47 18.28 52.28
N MET A 6 3.82 19.44 51.72
CA MET A 6 3.54 19.77 50.32
C MET A 6 4.31 18.88 49.33
N LYS A 7 5.59 18.54 49.64
CA LYS A 7 6.37 17.57 48.86
C LYS A 7 5.79 16.16 48.96
N GLN A 8 5.33 15.73 50.12
CA GLN A 8 4.70 14.42 50.30
C GLN A 8 3.35 14.34 49.56
N LEU A 9 2.53 15.40 49.59
CA LEU A 9 1.31 15.47 48.81
C LEU A 9 1.57 15.42 47.29
N LEU A 10 2.62 16.13 46.80
CA LEU A 10 3.02 16.11 45.40
C LEU A 10 3.49 14.72 44.93
N TYR A 11 4.23 13.99 45.81
CA TYR A 11 4.66 12.62 45.54
C TYR A 11 3.50 11.62 45.51
N ILE A 12 2.51 11.80 46.39
CA ILE A 12 1.28 10.96 46.43
C ILE A 12 0.43 11.23 45.20
N CYS A 13 0.26 12.50 44.75
CA CYS A 13 -0.42 12.83 43.51
C CYS A 13 0.32 12.30 42.28
N LEU A 14 1.66 12.32 42.24
CA LEU A 14 2.46 11.77 41.13
C LEU A 14 2.38 10.24 41.09
N LEU A 15 2.33 9.56 42.25
CA LEU A 15 2.10 8.12 42.32
C LEU A 15 0.69 7.72 41.90
N LEU A 16 -0.33 8.51 42.20
CA LEU A 16 -1.71 8.26 41.79
C LEU A 16 -1.90 8.47 40.25
N LEU A 17 -1.13 9.37 39.62
CA LEU A 17 -1.15 9.56 38.16
C LEU A 17 -0.45 8.41 37.40
N LEU A 18 0.50 7.68 38.02
CA LEU A 18 1.15 6.52 37.42
C LEU A 18 0.28 5.25 37.46
N PHE A 19 -0.74 5.19 38.32
CA PHE A 19 -1.70 4.07 38.36
C PHE A 19 -2.91 4.23 37.46
N SER A 20 -3.09 5.39 36.81
CA SER A 20 -4.28 5.67 36.00
C SER A 20 -4.24 5.06 34.57
N CYS A 21 -3.08 4.56 34.10
CA CYS A 21 -2.96 4.02 32.74
C CYS A 21 -3.18 2.49 32.61
N SER A 22 -3.37 1.75 33.72
CA SER A 22 -3.49 0.27 33.63
C SER A 22 -4.91 -0.27 33.85
N HIS A 23 -5.94 0.58 34.02
CA HIS A 23 -7.29 0.13 34.36
C HIS A 23 -8.20 -0.15 33.14
N ALA A 24 -7.86 0.38 31.95
CA ALA A 24 -8.73 0.25 30.78
C ALA A 24 -8.88 -1.18 30.23
N ASN A 25 -7.97 -2.11 30.59
CA ASN A 25 -7.98 -3.49 30.06
C ASN A 25 -8.64 -4.52 30.99
N LYS A 26 -9.15 -4.12 32.16
CA LYS A 26 -9.77 -5.03 33.14
C LYS A 26 -11.25 -4.80 33.33
N GLU A 27 -11.88 -4.02 32.47
CA GLU A 27 -13.32 -3.82 32.53
C GLU A 27 -14.04 -5.11 32.12
N ILE A 28 -14.91 -5.63 33.00
CA ILE A 28 -15.74 -6.81 32.75
C ILE A 28 -16.93 -6.37 31.90
N VAL A 29 -17.12 -6.99 30.76
CA VAL A 29 -18.23 -6.73 29.84
C VAL A 29 -19.32 -7.79 29.91
N ALA A 30 -19.01 -9.00 30.39
CA ALA A 30 -19.97 -10.05 30.68
C ALA A 30 -19.40 -11.08 31.66
N GLU A 31 -20.32 -11.87 32.28
CA GLU A 31 -19.99 -13.04 33.09
C GLU A 31 -20.81 -14.23 32.62
N VAL A 32 -20.18 -15.40 32.46
CA VAL A 32 -20.82 -16.66 32.04
C VAL A 32 -20.36 -17.76 32.96
N ASN A 33 -21.24 -18.34 33.77
CA ASN A 33 -20.92 -19.42 34.70
C ASN A 33 -19.68 -19.15 35.57
N ASP A 34 -19.59 -17.98 36.17
CA ASP A 34 -18.47 -17.49 36.99
C ASP A 34 -17.17 -17.17 36.21
N GLU A 35 -17.16 -17.29 34.88
CA GLU A 35 -16.08 -16.82 34.03
C GLU A 35 -16.35 -15.41 33.50
N THR A 36 -15.36 -14.54 33.62
CA THR A 36 -15.47 -13.14 33.18
C THR A 36 -14.96 -12.95 31.75
N ILE A 37 -15.72 -12.18 30.97
CA ILE A 37 -15.27 -11.66 29.66
C ILE A 37 -14.86 -10.21 29.86
N LEU A 38 -13.64 -9.88 29.47
CA LEU A 38 -13.09 -8.53 29.61
C LEU A 38 -13.32 -7.70 28.34
N LEU A 39 -13.28 -6.37 28.48
CA LEU A 39 -13.30 -5.45 27.34
C LEU A 39 -12.12 -5.70 26.36
N SER A 40 -10.98 -6.17 26.88
CA SER A 40 -9.85 -6.60 26.04
C SER A 40 -10.20 -7.77 25.13
N ASP A 41 -10.94 -8.76 25.66
CA ASP A 41 -11.33 -9.96 24.90
C ASP A 41 -12.34 -9.59 23.81
N LEU A 42 -13.31 -8.76 24.16
CA LEU A 42 -14.27 -8.21 23.19
C LEU A 42 -13.59 -7.38 22.11
N SER A 43 -12.63 -6.52 22.51
CA SER A 43 -11.87 -5.69 21.58
C SER A 43 -11.00 -6.52 20.64
N GLU A 44 -10.39 -7.60 21.13
CA GLU A 44 -9.61 -8.54 20.32
C GLU A 44 -10.51 -9.32 19.35
N ALA A 45 -11.66 -9.82 19.83
CA ALA A 45 -12.61 -10.56 19.00
C ALA A 45 -13.24 -9.71 17.89
N SER A 46 -13.47 -8.42 18.14
CA SER A 46 -14.13 -7.50 17.18
C SER A 46 -13.17 -6.62 16.37
N LYS A 47 -11.85 -6.76 16.58
CA LYS A 47 -10.86 -5.83 16.01
C LYS A 47 -10.88 -5.75 14.48
N GLN A 48 -11.16 -6.88 13.81
CA GLN A 48 -11.16 -6.92 12.34
C GLN A 48 -12.41 -6.24 11.79
N GLU A 49 -13.58 -6.54 12.31
CA GLU A 49 -14.84 -5.94 11.87
C GLU A 49 -14.86 -4.43 12.12
N LEU A 50 -14.32 -3.98 13.25
CA LEU A 50 -14.20 -2.55 13.54
C LEU A 50 -13.21 -1.87 12.57
N PHE A 51 -12.11 -2.53 12.25
CA PHE A 51 -11.17 -2.02 11.26
C PHE A 51 -11.83 -1.90 9.89
N ASP A 52 -12.56 -2.92 9.43
CA ASP A 52 -13.21 -2.93 8.12
C ASP A 52 -14.25 -1.79 8.00
N LEU A 53 -15.02 -1.52 9.05
CA LEU A 53 -15.94 -0.39 9.10
C LEU A 53 -15.22 0.96 9.05
N LEU A 54 -14.11 1.11 9.78
CA LEU A 54 -13.30 2.33 9.77
C LEU A 54 -12.63 2.54 8.40
N ASN A 55 -12.18 1.46 7.77
CA ASN A 55 -11.59 1.52 6.44
C ASN A 55 -12.62 1.92 5.39
N MET A 56 -13.82 1.35 5.43
CA MET A 56 -14.94 1.76 4.56
C MET A 56 -15.25 3.26 4.73
N ALA A 57 -15.31 3.73 5.97
CA ALA A 57 -15.53 5.15 6.25
C ALA A 57 -14.39 6.04 5.71
N TYR A 58 -13.14 5.58 5.79
CA TYR A 58 -11.98 6.26 5.22
C TYR A 58 -12.06 6.33 3.69
N GLU A 59 -12.38 5.23 3.00
CA GLU A 59 -12.53 5.17 1.55
C GLU A 59 -13.58 6.16 1.04
N ILE A 60 -14.75 6.22 1.70
CA ILE A 60 -15.80 7.18 1.39
C ILE A 60 -15.27 8.62 1.54
N LYS A 61 -14.62 8.92 2.68
CA LYS A 61 -14.05 10.27 2.93
C LYS A 61 -12.97 10.64 1.93
N SER A 62 -12.11 9.67 1.57
CA SER A 62 -11.03 9.87 0.59
C SER A 62 -11.59 10.21 -0.78
N LYS A 63 -12.60 9.47 -1.24
CA LYS A 63 -13.30 9.74 -2.50
C LYS A 63 -13.96 11.12 -2.52
N VAL A 64 -14.70 11.45 -1.47
CA VAL A 64 -15.36 12.76 -1.36
C VAL A 64 -14.34 13.89 -1.32
N LEU A 65 -13.20 13.69 -0.64
CA LEU A 65 -12.11 14.67 -0.63
C LEU A 65 -11.52 14.88 -2.03
N ASP A 66 -11.31 13.81 -2.80
CA ASP A 66 -10.84 13.92 -4.18
C ASP A 66 -11.82 14.68 -5.08
N ASP A 67 -13.10 14.43 -4.93
CA ASP A 67 -14.14 15.15 -5.67
C ASP A 67 -14.18 16.65 -5.28
N LEU A 68 -14.02 16.96 -3.99
CA LEU A 68 -13.91 18.35 -3.51
C LEU A 68 -12.65 19.04 -4.05
N ILE A 69 -11.52 18.35 -4.12
CA ILE A 69 -10.28 18.89 -4.70
C ILE A 69 -10.49 19.21 -6.19
N LYS A 70 -11.08 18.29 -6.95
CA LYS A 70 -11.41 18.48 -8.37
C LYS A 70 -12.32 19.69 -8.57
N MET A 71 -13.38 19.81 -7.76
CA MET A 71 -14.27 20.96 -7.78
C MET A 71 -13.53 22.28 -7.49
N LYS A 72 -12.66 22.31 -6.49
CA LYS A 72 -11.85 23.49 -6.16
C LYS A 72 -10.91 23.90 -7.27
N LEU A 73 -10.31 22.94 -7.98
CA LEU A 73 -9.47 23.22 -9.15
C LEU A 73 -10.28 23.82 -10.29
N LEU A 74 -11.44 23.23 -10.60
CA LEU A 74 -12.35 23.77 -11.63
C LEU A 74 -12.87 25.17 -11.26
N GLU A 75 -13.27 25.38 -10.02
CA GLU A 75 -13.73 26.68 -9.51
C GLU A 75 -12.65 27.75 -9.69
N LYS A 76 -11.39 27.42 -9.39
CA LYS A 76 -10.25 28.32 -9.56
C LYS A 76 -10.05 28.71 -11.02
N GLU A 77 -10.16 27.77 -11.97
CA GLU A 77 -10.03 28.08 -13.41
C GLU A 77 -11.23 28.87 -13.94
N ALA A 78 -12.45 28.52 -13.56
CA ALA A 78 -13.66 29.26 -13.92
C ALA A 78 -13.61 30.71 -13.44
N LYS A 79 -13.17 30.95 -12.21
CA LYS A 79 -13.00 32.31 -11.65
C LYS A 79 -12.00 33.14 -12.42
N LYS A 80 -10.93 32.58 -12.99
CA LYS A 80 -9.98 33.31 -13.84
C LYS A 80 -10.63 33.90 -15.10
N GLN A 81 -11.73 33.28 -15.53
CA GLN A 81 -12.51 33.71 -16.73
C GLN A 81 -13.79 34.47 -16.36
N ASN A 82 -14.00 34.79 -15.07
CA ASN A 82 -15.24 35.38 -14.53
C ASN A 82 -16.49 34.57 -14.87
N MET A 83 -16.38 33.23 -14.81
CA MET A 83 -17.44 32.27 -15.17
C MET A 83 -17.81 31.39 -13.97
N THR A 84 -19.03 30.82 -14.03
CA THR A 84 -19.37 29.66 -13.20
C THR A 84 -18.64 28.42 -13.70
N ILE A 85 -18.54 27.38 -12.88
CA ILE A 85 -17.95 26.08 -13.31
C ILE A 85 -18.66 25.57 -14.56
N GLU A 86 -19.99 25.62 -14.58
CA GLU A 86 -20.80 25.12 -15.68
C GLU A 86 -20.52 25.88 -17.00
N GLN A 87 -20.52 27.21 -16.95
CA GLN A 87 -20.16 28.06 -18.11
C GLN A 87 -18.72 27.80 -18.58
N TYR A 88 -17.79 27.61 -17.66
CA TYR A 88 -16.41 27.31 -18.00
C TYR A 88 -16.27 25.93 -18.68
N LEU A 89 -16.97 24.91 -18.19
CA LEU A 89 -16.96 23.58 -18.79
C LEU A 89 -17.63 23.57 -20.16
N GLU A 90 -18.73 24.31 -20.34
CA GLU A 90 -19.37 24.46 -21.66
C GLU A 90 -18.43 25.12 -22.66
N MET A 91 -17.86 26.25 -22.31
CA MET A 91 -16.86 26.93 -23.15
C MET A 91 -15.68 26.02 -23.50
N TYR A 92 -15.15 25.30 -22.51
CA TYR A 92 -14.01 24.40 -22.71
C TYR A 92 -14.32 23.23 -23.65
N VAL A 93 -15.51 22.66 -23.52
CA VAL A 93 -16.01 21.57 -24.40
C VAL A 93 -16.27 22.11 -25.80
N ASP A 94 -16.96 23.26 -25.94
CA ASP A 94 -17.27 23.84 -27.25
C ASP A 94 -16.03 24.24 -28.04
N MET A 95 -15.01 24.77 -27.40
CA MET A 95 -13.71 25.07 -28.05
C MET A 95 -13.02 23.80 -28.59
N ARG A 96 -13.28 22.63 -28.00
CA ARG A 96 -12.67 21.35 -28.41
C ARG A 96 -13.53 20.51 -29.32
N THR A 97 -14.84 20.56 -29.16
CA THR A 97 -15.75 19.78 -30.01
C THR A 97 -15.93 20.41 -31.38
N GLY A 98 -15.75 21.74 -31.50
CA GLY A 98 -16.16 22.43 -32.73
C GLY A 98 -17.61 22.10 -33.07
N THR A 99 -18.11 22.63 -34.15
CA THR A 99 -19.46 22.28 -34.65
C THR A 99 -19.45 21.05 -35.59
N ASN A 100 -18.29 20.39 -35.77
CA ASN A 100 -18.13 19.33 -36.73
C ASN A 100 -17.48 18.05 -36.18
N LEU A 101 -18.09 16.90 -36.43
CA LEU A 101 -17.63 15.57 -36.06
C LEU A 101 -16.21 15.24 -36.57
N ASP A 102 -15.81 15.81 -37.72
CA ASP A 102 -14.47 15.64 -38.30
C ASP A 102 -13.37 16.32 -37.43
N SER A 103 -13.71 17.40 -36.74
CA SER A 103 -12.81 18.04 -35.78
C SER A 103 -12.53 17.13 -34.59
N ILE A 104 -13.48 16.31 -34.17
CA ILE A 104 -13.34 15.35 -33.06
C ILE A 104 -12.45 14.18 -33.49
N LYS A 105 -12.61 13.69 -34.73
CA LYS A 105 -11.75 12.65 -35.30
C LYS A 105 -10.29 13.09 -35.35
N ALA A 106 -10.04 14.30 -35.82
CA ALA A 106 -8.69 14.86 -35.92
C ALA A 106 -8.05 15.06 -34.54
N LEU A 107 -8.83 15.49 -33.52
CA LEU A 107 -8.35 15.77 -32.18
C LEU A 107 -7.94 14.50 -31.42
N TYR A 108 -8.59 13.36 -31.69
CA TYR A 108 -8.32 12.09 -30.98
C TYR A 108 -7.55 11.07 -31.81
N GLY A 109 -7.20 11.38 -33.06
CA GLY A 109 -6.60 10.40 -33.95
C GLY A 109 -7.51 9.17 -34.18
N LEU A 110 -8.83 9.33 -33.99
CA LEU A 110 -9.78 8.24 -34.12
C LEU A 110 -9.99 7.88 -35.58
N ALA A 111 -9.74 6.62 -35.92
CA ALA A 111 -10.10 6.10 -37.24
C ALA A 111 -11.63 6.04 -37.39
N ASP A 112 -12.13 6.14 -38.61
CA ASP A 112 -13.59 6.12 -38.94
C ASP A 112 -14.33 4.93 -38.34
N ASN A 113 -13.67 3.76 -38.28
CA ASN A 113 -14.21 2.55 -37.67
C ASN A 113 -14.43 2.70 -36.16
N GLN A 114 -13.55 3.43 -35.43
CA GLN A 114 -13.67 3.65 -33.97
C GLN A 114 -14.85 4.57 -33.63
N VAL A 115 -15.08 5.60 -34.46
CA VAL A 115 -16.26 6.48 -34.33
C VAL A 115 -17.54 5.69 -34.61
N ASN A 116 -17.52 4.79 -35.61
CA ASN A 116 -18.66 3.94 -35.91
C ASN A 116 -18.94 2.90 -34.85
N VAL A 117 -17.92 2.35 -34.18
CA VAL A 117 -18.08 1.47 -33.00
C VAL A 117 -18.75 2.21 -31.86
N VAL A 118 -18.29 3.41 -31.51
CA VAL A 118 -18.93 4.23 -30.46
C VAL A 118 -20.37 4.58 -30.83
N ARG A 119 -20.64 4.91 -32.11
CA ARG A 119 -22.00 5.13 -32.63
C ARG A 119 -22.85 3.86 -32.48
N SER A 120 -22.37 2.70 -32.93
CA SER A 120 -23.13 1.44 -32.88
C SER A 120 -23.43 1.00 -31.44
N GLN A 121 -22.51 1.22 -30.51
CA GLN A 121 -22.70 0.94 -29.10
C GLN A 121 -23.75 1.84 -28.45
N LEU A 122 -23.84 3.10 -28.88
CA LEU A 122 -24.80 4.06 -28.34
C LEU A 122 -26.19 3.98 -28.97
N TYR A 123 -26.30 3.51 -30.23
CA TYR A 123 -27.52 3.67 -31.05
C TYR A 123 -28.17 2.36 -31.47
N GLY A 124 -27.52 1.23 -31.32
CA GLY A 124 -28.04 -0.05 -31.81
C GLY A 124 -28.29 -0.10 -33.32
N SER A 125 -28.09 1.01 -34.07
CA SER A 125 -28.21 1.12 -35.53
C SER A 125 -27.33 2.24 -36.07
N SER A 126 -26.92 2.12 -37.33
CA SER A 126 -26.07 3.08 -38.03
C SER A 126 -26.81 4.36 -38.49
N GLN A 127 -28.07 4.59 -38.08
CA GLN A 127 -28.83 5.78 -38.44
C GLN A 127 -28.46 6.97 -37.55
N LYS A 128 -28.16 8.10 -38.19
CA LYS A 128 -27.88 9.38 -37.56
C LYS A 128 -29.18 9.98 -37.03
N THR A 129 -29.52 9.75 -35.77
CA THR A 129 -30.68 10.38 -35.11
C THR A 129 -30.23 11.58 -34.31
N MET A 130 -31.12 12.56 -34.08
CA MET A 130 -30.83 13.75 -33.28
C MET A 130 -30.55 13.37 -31.80
N GLU A 131 -31.22 12.35 -31.26
CA GLU A 131 -30.97 11.79 -29.93
C GLU A 131 -29.58 11.18 -29.85
N GLY A 132 -29.16 10.55 -30.89
CA GLY A 132 -27.86 9.96 -31.01
C GLY A 132 -26.71 10.94 -31.06
N GLU A 133 -26.85 12.03 -31.78
CA GLU A 133 -25.82 13.09 -31.74
C GLU A 133 -25.72 13.75 -30.39
N LEU A 134 -26.82 13.92 -29.70
CA LEU A 134 -26.84 14.44 -28.31
C LEU A 134 -26.13 13.47 -27.34
N ALA A 135 -26.39 12.16 -27.47
CA ALA A 135 -25.74 11.16 -26.63
C ALA A 135 -24.21 11.10 -26.89
N LEU A 136 -23.80 11.20 -28.19
CA LEU A 136 -22.38 11.32 -28.53
C LEU A 136 -21.75 12.59 -27.96
N LYS A 137 -22.40 13.74 -28.12
CA LYS A 137 -21.93 15.01 -27.54
C LYS A 137 -21.77 14.89 -26.02
N ASN A 138 -22.73 14.29 -25.32
CA ASN A 138 -22.67 14.09 -23.87
C ASN A 138 -21.52 13.15 -23.46
N LYS A 139 -21.29 12.07 -24.23
CA LYS A 139 -20.17 11.16 -23.98
C LYS A 139 -18.82 11.85 -24.17
N LEU A 140 -18.68 12.61 -25.24
CA LEU A 140 -17.47 13.39 -25.52
C LEU A 140 -17.26 14.47 -24.47
N ARG A 141 -18.32 15.17 -24.05
CA ARG A 141 -18.26 16.11 -22.92
C ARG A 141 -17.65 15.46 -21.67
N SER A 142 -18.10 14.27 -21.30
CA SER A 142 -17.57 13.56 -20.12
C SER A 142 -16.09 13.26 -20.26
N ILE A 143 -15.62 12.86 -21.44
CA ILE A 143 -14.20 12.58 -21.71
C ILE A 143 -13.36 13.86 -21.61
N PHE A 144 -13.80 14.97 -22.23
CA PHE A 144 -13.07 16.24 -22.19
C PHE A 144 -13.00 16.82 -20.77
N VAL A 145 -14.11 16.77 -20.06
CA VAL A 145 -14.15 17.20 -18.66
C VAL A 145 -13.21 16.36 -17.80
N GLN A 146 -13.21 15.04 -17.99
CA GLN A 146 -12.28 14.16 -17.28
C GLN A 146 -10.83 14.52 -17.59
N GLN A 147 -10.46 14.69 -18.85
CA GLN A 147 -9.09 15.07 -19.25
C GLN A 147 -8.68 16.43 -18.70
N LEU A 148 -9.61 17.41 -18.68
CA LEU A 148 -9.35 18.71 -18.07
C LEU A 148 -9.04 18.54 -16.58
N VAL A 149 -9.90 17.82 -15.88
CA VAL A 149 -9.76 17.56 -14.43
C VAL A 149 -8.44 16.85 -14.13
N ASP A 150 -8.10 15.81 -14.88
CA ASP A 150 -6.85 15.07 -14.71
C ASP A 150 -5.63 15.96 -14.96
N SER A 151 -5.69 16.81 -16.00
CA SER A 151 -4.64 17.79 -16.27
C SER A 151 -4.49 18.85 -15.16
N LEU A 152 -5.59 19.34 -14.61
CA LEU A 152 -5.56 20.28 -13.49
C LEU A 152 -5.04 19.62 -12.21
N TYR A 153 -5.47 18.40 -11.95
CA TYR A 153 -5.05 17.62 -10.80
C TYR A 153 -3.56 17.31 -10.83
N SER A 154 -3.03 16.86 -11.98
CA SER A 154 -1.62 16.53 -12.16
C SER A 154 -0.67 17.72 -12.03
N LYS A 155 -1.14 18.93 -12.36
CA LYS A 155 -0.36 20.17 -12.25
C LYS A 155 -0.47 20.85 -10.88
N ALA A 156 -1.40 20.42 -10.04
CA ALA A 156 -1.65 21.04 -8.74
C ALA A 156 -0.72 20.50 -7.65
N SER A 157 -0.26 21.37 -6.77
CA SER A 157 0.37 20.94 -5.53
C SER A 157 -0.70 20.59 -4.50
N ILE A 158 -0.97 19.29 -4.33
CA ILE A 158 -2.02 18.79 -3.44
C ILE A 158 -1.38 18.10 -2.24
N LYS A 159 -1.82 18.50 -1.04
CA LYS A 159 -1.42 17.84 0.23
C LYS A 159 -2.69 17.36 0.93
N LYS A 160 -2.83 16.04 1.07
CA LYS A 160 -3.92 15.42 1.82
C LYS A 160 -3.47 15.12 3.24
N TYR A 161 -4.33 15.36 4.23
CA TYR A 161 -4.06 15.16 5.66
C TYR A 161 -5.00 14.11 6.29
N ILE A 162 -5.68 13.31 5.48
CA ILE A 162 -6.40 12.13 5.95
C ILE A 162 -5.53 10.90 5.76
N PHE A 163 -5.59 9.98 6.72
CA PHE A 163 -4.85 8.72 6.70
C PHE A 163 -5.81 7.55 6.89
N PRO A 164 -5.50 6.37 6.32
CA PRO A 164 -6.29 5.18 6.58
C PRO A 164 -6.25 4.82 8.07
N PRO A 165 -7.27 4.13 8.58
CA PRO A 165 -7.24 3.62 9.94
C PRO A 165 -6.05 2.67 10.12
N LYS A 166 -5.46 2.67 11.33
CA LYS A 166 -4.40 1.72 11.65
C LYS A 166 -5.02 0.33 11.77
N GLN A 167 -4.47 -0.60 11.01
CA GLN A 167 -4.87 -2.00 11.05
C GLN A 167 -4.61 -2.64 12.41
N PRO A 168 -5.33 -3.72 12.75
CA PRO A 168 -4.95 -4.59 13.84
C PRO A 168 -3.49 -5.01 13.72
N LYS A 169 -2.81 -5.21 14.85
CA LYS A 169 -1.42 -5.67 14.81
C LYS A 169 -1.33 -7.09 14.23
N CYS A 170 -0.39 -7.26 13.33
CA CYS A 170 0.05 -8.53 12.77
C CYS A 170 1.52 -8.71 13.16
N VAL A 171 1.76 -9.20 14.38
CA VAL A 171 3.11 -9.39 14.90
C VAL A 171 3.77 -10.56 14.16
N ILE A 172 4.91 -10.31 13.52
CA ILE A 172 5.68 -11.32 12.79
C ILE A 172 7.15 -11.39 13.27
N ALA A 173 7.46 -10.74 14.40
CA ALA A 173 8.82 -10.66 14.93
C ALA A 173 9.38 -12.02 15.40
N ASP A 174 8.54 -13.01 15.60
CA ASP A 174 8.88 -14.39 15.92
C ASP A 174 9.15 -15.29 14.69
N LEU A 175 8.94 -14.75 13.49
CA LEU A 175 9.26 -15.41 12.23
C LEU A 175 10.69 -15.08 11.78
N CYS A 176 11.21 -15.85 10.83
CA CYS A 176 12.50 -15.61 10.22
C CYS A 176 12.43 -14.37 9.30
N VAL A 177 12.64 -13.18 9.85
CA VAL A 177 12.70 -11.92 9.10
C VAL A 177 14.15 -11.49 8.96
N TYR A 178 14.60 -11.25 7.73
CA TYR A 178 15.92 -10.69 7.46
C TYR A 178 15.86 -9.17 7.49
N TYR A 179 16.65 -8.57 8.37
CA TYR A 179 16.64 -7.11 8.55
C TYR A 179 17.87 -6.43 7.93
N ARG A 180 17.66 -5.20 7.45
CA ARG A 180 18.71 -4.24 7.01
C ARG A 180 18.30 -2.80 7.37
N GLY A 181 19.17 -1.83 7.17
CA GLY A 181 18.96 -0.43 7.54
C GLY A 181 19.30 -0.16 9.00
N ASN A 182 18.57 0.77 9.64
CA ASN A 182 18.83 1.11 11.03
C ASN A 182 18.15 0.10 11.99
N MET A 183 18.94 -0.77 12.57
CA MET A 183 18.46 -1.82 13.49
C MET A 183 17.85 -1.29 14.78
N ASP A 184 18.24 -0.08 15.20
CA ASP A 184 17.77 0.59 16.43
C ASP A 184 16.55 1.50 16.17
N ALA A 185 16.07 1.56 14.92
CA ALA A 185 14.94 2.40 14.58
C ALA A 185 13.64 1.92 15.25
N SER A 186 12.84 2.89 15.73
CA SER A 186 11.51 2.64 16.30
C SER A 186 10.46 2.28 15.26
N VAL A 187 10.71 2.61 13.97
CA VAL A 187 9.84 2.29 12.85
C VAL A 187 10.40 1.11 12.09
N SER A 188 9.59 0.06 11.93
CA SER A 188 9.88 -1.09 11.09
C SER A 188 9.07 -1.06 9.80
N PHE A 189 9.69 -1.49 8.70
CA PHE A 189 9.06 -1.65 7.39
C PHE A 189 9.45 -3.03 6.85
N ILE A 190 8.52 -3.96 6.88
CA ILE A 190 8.76 -5.35 6.48
C ILE A 190 7.94 -5.66 5.24
N VAL A 191 8.53 -6.42 4.32
CA VAL A 191 7.87 -6.88 3.09
C VAL A 191 7.80 -8.40 3.11
N ALA A 192 6.57 -8.92 3.01
CA ALA A 192 6.34 -10.33 2.70
C ALA A 192 6.19 -10.45 1.17
N SER A 193 7.11 -11.15 0.51
CA SER A 193 7.22 -11.12 -0.94
C SER A 193 7.75 -12.44 -1.51
N ASP A 194 7.50 -12.65 -2.81
CA ASP A 194 7.90 -13.83 -3.57
C ASP A 194 8.82 -13.42 -4.73
N PHE A 195 9.98 -14.07 -4.84
CA PHE A 195 10.95 -13.86 -5.91
C PHE A 195 10.44 -14.23 -7.30
N THR A 196 9.38 -15.04 -7.38
CA THR A 196 8.79 -15.52 -8.64
C THR A 196 7.51 -14.75 -9.03
N CYS A 197 7.03 -13.87 -8.17
CA CYS A 197 5.83 -13.07 -8.42
C CYS A 197 6.14 -11.83 -9.27
N GLU A 198 5.56 -11.72 -10.46
CA GLU A 198 5.76 -10.59 -11.36
C GLU A 198 5.47 -9.23 -10.72
N ARG A 199 4.43 -9.14 -9.88
CA ARG A 199 4.09 -7.91 -9.14
C ARG A 199 5.15 -7.55 -8.12
N CYS A 200 5.76 -8.54 -7.47
CA CYS A 200 6.84 -8.34 -6.52
C CYS A 200 8.08 -7.79 -7.24
N VAL A 201 8.49 -8.42 -8.34
CA VAL A 201 9.60 -7.97 -9.18
C VAL A 201 9.38 -6.54 -9.69
N ALA A 202 8.19 -6.23 -10.20
CA ALA A 202 7.85 -4.89 -10.67
C ALA A 202 7.89 -3.84 -9.54
N PHE A 203 7.50 -4.24 -8.33
CA PHE A 203 7.45 -3.35 -7.18
C PHE A 203 8.81 -3.12 -6.52
N GLU A 204 9.79 -3.99 -6.74
CA GLU A 204 11.12 -3.91 -6.13
C GLU A 204 11.83 -2.56 -6.38
N ARG A 205 11.65 -1.97 -7.57
CA ARG A 205 12.18 -0.62 -7.86
C ARG A 205 11.63 0.45 -6.91
N THR A 206 10.37 0.33 -6.53
CA THR A 206 9.74 1.25 -5.56
C THR A 206 10.29 1.00 -4.17
N LEU A 207 10.43 -0.27 -3.77
CA LEU A 207 11.01 -0.67 -2.48
C LEU A 207 12.45 -0.19 -2.33
N GLN A 208 13.27 -0.33 -3.38
CA GLN A 208 14.66 0.16 -3.36
C GLN A 208 14.73 1.68 -3.17
N ARG A 209 13.87 2.46 -3.83
CA ARG A 209 13.79 3.92 -3.64
C ARG A 209 13.36 4.29 -2.21
N ILE A 210 12.44 3.54 -1.63
CA ILE A 210 12.01 3.71 -0.23
C ILE A 210 13.17 3.37 0.70
N TYR A 211 13.86 2.25 0.49
CA TYR A 211 15.01 1.86 1.27
C TYR A 211 16.10 2.94 1.24
N ASP A 212 16.53 3.39 0.06
CA ASP A 212 17.60 4.38 -0.09
C ASP A 212 17.30 5.68 0.65
N LYS A 213 16.03 6.10 0.66
CA LYS A 213 15.61 7.33 1.34
C LYS A 213 15.54 7.18 2.86
N TYR A 214 15.16 6.01 3.37
CA TYR A 214 14.80 5.86 4.78
C TYR A 214 15.70 4.92 5.59
N LYS A 215 16.71 4.29 4.98
CA LYS A 215 17.56 3.26 5.62
C LYS A 215 18.24 3.70 6.91
N ASP A 216 18.50 4.99 7.10
CA ASP A 216 19.12 5.52 8.31
C ASP A 216 18.12 5.77 9.44
N ARG A 217 16.80 5.72 9.16
CA ARG A 217 15.71 6.05 10.10
C ARG A 217 14.74 4.91 10.32
N VAL A 218 14.78 3.87 9.49
CA VAL A 218 13.82 2.76 9.48
C VAL A 218 14.55 1.43 9.47
N LYS A 219 14.03 0.47 10.22
CA LYS A 219 14.45 -0.93 10.19
C LYS A 219 13.67 -1.65 9.11
N PHE A 220 14.34 -2.00 8.01
CA PHE A 220 13.75 -2.73 6.90
C PHE A 220 13.88 -4.23 7.10
N GLY A 221 12.83 -4.96 6.75
CA GLY A 221 12.79 -6.41 6.83
C GLY A 221 12.21 -7.06 5.60
N PHE A 222 12.61 -8.28 5.35
CA PHE A 222 12.06 -9.15 4.31
C PHE A 222 11.71 -10.51 4.91
N VAL A 223 10.59 -11.05 4.50
CA VAL A 223 10.20 -12.44 4.78
C VAL A 223 9.69 -13.07 3.48
N SER A 224 10.22 -14.23 3.14
CA SER A 224 9.80 -14.98 1.96
C SER A 224 8.36 -15.48 2.15
N PHE A 225 7.47 -15.15 1.20
CA PHE A 225 6.08 -15.54 1.21
C PHE A 225 5.61 -15.84 -0.22
N GLY A 226 4.95 -16.98 -0.40
CA GLY A 226 4.39 -17.45 -1.68
C GLY A 226 3.49 -18.65 -1.43
N ASP A 227 3.07 -19.36 -2.49
CA ASP A 227 2.21 -20.54 -2.35
C ASP A 227 2.98 -21.74 -1.75
N SER A 228 4.29 -21.80 -1.95
CA SER A 228 5.20 -22.82 -1.42
C SER A 228 6.64 -22.34 -1.48
N PRO A 229 7.59 -23.02 -0.77
CA PRO A 229 9.01 -22.74 -0.89
C PRO A 229 9.52 -22.86 -2.33
N THR A 230 10.05 -21.78 -2.89
CA THR A 230 10.64 -21.75 -4.25
C THR A 230 12.16 -21.87 -4.20
N LEU A 231 12.79 -22.30 -5.30
CA LEU A 231 14.27 -22.39 -5.38
C LEU A 231 14.96 -21.07 -5.05
N PRO A 232 14.55 -19.89 -5.57
CA PRO A 232 15.14 -18.62 -5.18
C PRO A 232 15.00 -18.31 -3.68
N ALA A 233 13.84 -18.60 -3.08
CA ALA A 233 13.61 -18.38 -1.65
C ALA A 233 14.52 -19.29 -0.79
N LEU A 234 14.58 -20.58 -1.10
CA LEU A 234 15.47 -21.54 -0.42
C LEU A 234 16.95 -21.15 -0.57
N ALA A 235 17.33 -20.59 -1.72
CA ALA A 235 18.68 -20.12 -1.96
C ALA A 235 19.03 -18.88 -1.12
N CYS A 236 18.09 -17.95 -0.96
CA CYS A 236 18.25 -16.81 -0.08
C CYS A 236 18.40 -17.25 1.39
N GLU A 237 17.60 -18.20 1.84
CA GLU A 237 17.72 -18.77 3.19
C GLU A 237 19.10 -19.44 3.40
N ALA A 238 19.54 -20.28 2.45
CA ALA A 238 20.86 -20.93 2.50
C ALA A 238 22.02 -19.92 2.48
N ALA A 239 21.89 -18.84 1.71
CA ALA A 239 22.86 -17.73 1.72
C ALA A 239 22.81 -16.94 3.04
N GLY A 240 21.61 -16.78 3.60
CA GLY A 240 21.39 -16.14 4.91
C GLY A 240 22.12 -16.85 6.04
N GLN A 241 22.23 -18.20 6.02
CA GLN A 241 23.01 -18.97 6.95
C GLN A 241 24.52 -18.67 6.90
N GLN A 242 24.95 -17.95 5.83
CA GLN A 242 26.31 -17.44 5.65
C GLN A 242 26.39 -15.91 5.63
N ASN A 243 25.38 -15.24 6.17
CA ASN A 243 25.25 -13.77 6.25
C ASN A 243 25.23 -13.08 4.86
N ARG A 244 24.68 -13.74 3.84
CA ARG A 244 24.58 -13.24 2.47
C ARG A 244 23.16 -13.18 1.92
N PHE A 245 22.17 -13.09 2.83
CA PHE A 245 20.76 -13.02 2.43
C PHE A 245 20.51 -11.85 1.46
N TRP A 246 20.91 -10.64 1.85
CA TRP A 246 20.63 -9.43 1.08
C TRP A 246 21.39 -9.36 -0.24
N ASP A 247 22.59 -9.93 -0.30
CA ASP A 247 23.32 -10.05 -1.57
C ASP A 247 22.56 -10.94 -2.57
N PHE A 248 21.94 -12.02 -2.09
CA PHE A 248 21.12 -12.91 -2.90
C PHE A 248 19.78 -12.28 -3.26
N HIS A 249 19.09 -11.68 -2.28
CA HIS A 249 17.83 -10.98 -2.46
C HIS A 249 17.93 -9.95 -3.58
N ASP A 250 18.87 -9.02 -3.47
CA ASP A 250 19.01 -7.91 -4.40
C ASP A 250 19.43 -8.42 -5.79
N ALA A 251 20.30 -9.44 -5.87
CA ALA A 251 20.74 -10.02 -7.15
C ALA A 251 19.61 -10.79 -7.85
N ILE A 252 18.79 -11.54 -7.12
CA ILE A 252 17.69 -12.33 -7.70
C ILE A 252 16.60 -11.39 -8.22
N PHE A 253 16.21 -10.35 -7.47
CA PHE A 253 15.22 -9.38 -7.94
C PHE A 253 15.71 -8.51 -9.10
N ALA A 254 17.03 -8.27 -9.19
CA ALA A 254 17.64 -7.55 -10.31
C ALA A 254 17.83 -8.41 -11.58
N TYR A 255 17.69 -9.72 -11.48
CA TYR A 255 17.92 -10.62 -12.61
C TYR A 255 16.70 -10.65 -13.54
N GLU A 256 16.93 -10.30 -14.82
CA GLU A 256 15.87 -10.23 -15.84
C GLU A 256 15.47 -11.62 -16.40
N GLY A 257 15.96 -12.71 -15.82
CA GLY A 257 15.68 -14.09 -16.23
C GLY A 257 15.06 -14.93 -15.14
N VAL A 258 14.92 -16.23 -15.42
CA VAL A 258 14.52 -17.19 -14.39
C VAL A 258 15.73 -17.53 -13.54
N ALA A 259 15.65 -17.30 -12.23
CA ALA A 259 16.71 -17.65 -11.28
C ALA A 259 16.75 -19.19 -11.07
N ASP A 260 17.23 -19.89 -12.08
CA ASP A 260 17.39 -21.34 -12.07
C ASP A 260 18.62 -21.79 -11.24
N SER A 261 18.81 -23.09 -11.13
CA SER A 261 19.93 -23.66 -10.36
C SER A 261 21.29 -23.20 -10.87
N THR A 262 21.46 -23.00 -12.18
CA THR A 262 22.71 -22.52 -12.78
C THR A 262 23.02 -21.11 -12.31
N TYR A 263 22.02 -20.21 -12.38
CA TYR A 263 22.16 -18.84 -11.88
C TYR A 263 22.48 -18.82 -10.38
N ILE A 264 21.70 -19.54 -9.58
CA ILE A 264 21.85 -19.62 -8.12
C ILE A 264 23.26 -20.11 -7.71
N PHE A 265 23.78 -21.18 -8.33
CA PHE A 265 25.12 -21.65 -8.01
C PHE A 265 26.23 -20.72 -8.47
N ASN A 266 26.04 -20.00 -9.58
CA ASN A 266 27.00 -18.97 -10.02
C ASN A 266 26.99 -17.77 -9.05
N LEU A 267 25.79 -17.35 -8.60
CA LEU A 267 25.63 -16.30 -7.60
C LEU A 267 26.32 -16.69 -6.27
N ALA A 268 26.18 -17.95 -5.84
CA ALA A 268 26.85 -18.46 -4.64
C ALA A 268 28.39 -18.39 -4.75
N ARG A 269 28.94 -18.77 -5.90
CA ARG A 269 30.40 -18.69 -6.14
C ARG A 269 30.86 -17.23 -6.16
N SER A 270 30.15 -16.34 -6.86
CA SER A 270 30.53 -14.91 -6.95
C SER A 270 30.50 -14.19 -5.60
N ASN A 271 29.65 -14.66 -4.69
CA ASN A 271 29.56 -14.14 -3.31
C ASN A 271 30.52 -14.85 -2.34
N ASN A 272 31.45 -15.71 -2.84
CA ASN A 272 32.44 -16.46 -2.05
C ASN A 272 31.81 -17.30 -0.93
N LEU A 273 30.65 -17.91 -1.17
CA LEU A 273 30.04 -18.82 -0.19
C LEU A 273 30.82 -20.15 -0.12
N ASP A 274 30.82 -20.75 1.07
CA ASP A 274 31.19 -22.17 1.18
C ASP A 274 30.17 -23.00 0.39
N MET A 275 30.60 -23.49 -0.76
CA MET A 275 29.72 -24.20 -1.69
C MET A 275 29.26 -25.55 -1.16
N THR A 276 30.02 -26.19 -0.28
CA THR A 276 29.61 -27.46 0.34
C THR A 276 28.48 -27.22 1.34
N ARG A 277 28.65 -26.21 2.18
CA ARG A 277 27.65 -25.77 3.13
C ARG A 277 26.40 -25.23 2.40
N PHE A 278 26.58 -24.37 1.40
CA PHE A 278 25.48 -23.80 0.63
C PHE A 278 24.60 -24.88 -0.03
N LYS A 279 25.21 -25.89 -0.67
CA LYS A 279 24.47 -27.00 -1.29
C LYS A 279 23.72 -27.84 -0.26
N ARG A 280 24.35 -28.13 0.87
CA ARG A 280 23.72 -28.90 1.95
C ARG A 280 22.50 -28.12 2.47
N ASP A 281 22.65 -26.82 2.76
CA ASP A 281 21.60 -26.00 3.35
C ASP A 281 20.47 -25.74 2.36
N LEU A 282 20.79 -25.50 1.06
CA LEU A 282 19.82 -25.35 -0.03
C LEU A 282 18.91 -26.58 -0.21
N LEU A 283 19.48 -27.79 -0.08
CA LEU A 283 18.79 -29.06 -0.32
C LEU A 283 18.28 -29.72 0.97
N SER A 284 18.41 -29.05 2.09
CA SER A 284 18.01 -29.57 3.39
C SER A 284 16.49 -29.57 3.52
N SER A 285 15.93 -30.68 4.01
CA SER A 285 14.51 -30.76 4.37
C SER A 285 14.15 -29.74 5.46
N GLU A 286 15.07 -29.49 6.39
CA GLU A 286 14.91 -28.52 7.47
C GLU A 286 14.73 -27.08 6.92
N ASN A 287 15.52 -26.69 5.91
CA ASN A 287 15.35 -25.39 5.25
C ASN A 287 13.97 -25.28 4.58
N TYR A 288 13.56 -26.31 3.86
CA TYR A 288 12.25 -26.38 3.23
C TYR A 288 11.12 -26.30 4.27
N GLU A 289 11.14 -27.11 5.29
CA GLU A 289 10.12 -27.19 6.34
C GLU A 289 10.02 -25.86 7.15
N THR A 290 11.16 -25.23 7.40
CA THR A 290 11.21 -23.93 8.09
C THR A 290 10.54 -22.85 7.26
N LEU A 291 10.84 -22.79 5.97
CA LEU A 291 10.23 -21.81 5.07
C LEU A 291 8.73 -22.10 4.85
N ASP A 292 8.35 -23.37 4.66
CA ASP A 292 6.96 -23.77 4.54
C ASP A 292 6.15 -23.41 5.79
N LYS A 293 6.71 -23.69 6.97
CA LYS A 293 6.11 -23.26 8.23
C LYS A 293 5.95 -21.75 8.31
N THR A 294 6.97 -20.99 7.90
CA THR A 294 6.91 -19.52 7.86
C THR A 294 5.78 -19.02 6.96
N ILE A 295 5.61 -19.63 5.78
CA ILE A 295 4.51 -19.32 4.85
C ILE A 295 3.15 -19.58 5.52
N ASN A 296 2.97 -20.77 6.12
CA ASN A 296 1.73 -21.14 6.82
C ASN A 296 1.44 -20.19 8.01
N ASP A 297 2.46 -19.83 8.77
CA ASP A 297 2.33 -18.89 9.90
C ASP A 297 1.92 -17.49 9.42
N LEU A 298 2.41 -17.02 8.27
CA LEU A 298 2.00 -15.77 7.65
C LEU A 298 0.53 -15.80 7.21
N VAL A 299 0.09 -16.91 6.57
CA VAL A 299 -1.33 -17.10 6.20
C VAL A 299 -2.22 -17.07 7.44
N ASN A 300 -1.85 -17.76 8.51
CA ASN A 300 -2.61 -17.76 9.77
C ASN A 300 -2.68 -16.36 10.44
N ARG A 301 -1.79 -15.45 10.07
CA ARG A 301 -1.77 -14.04 10.52
C ARG A 301 -2.47 -13.08 9.57
N GLY A 302 -3.14 -13.59 8.54
CA GLY A 302 -3.95 -12.79 7.61
C GLY A 302 -3.18 -12.22 6.42
N ILE A 303 -2.01 -12.79 6.08
CA ILE A 303 -1.25 -12.42 4.88
C ILE A 303 -1.60 -13.41 3.77
N PHE A 304 -2.27 -12.94 2.71
CA PHE A 304 -2.82 -13.79 1.65
C PHE A 304 -2.36 -13.38 0.25
N ALA A 305 -1.50 -12.36 0.13
CA ALA A 305 -1.06 -11.84 -1.16
C ALA A 305 0.36 -11.30 -1.10
N THR A 306 1.03 -11.27 -2.26
CA THR A 306 2.35 -10.66 -2.46
C THR A 306 2.33 -9.54 -3.50
N PRO A 307 3.11 -8.48 -3.31
CA PRO A 307 3.82 -8.13 -2.07
C PRO A 307 2.85 -7.62 -0.99
N THR A 308 3.07 -7.99 0.27
CA THR A 308 2.39 -7.41 1.42
C THR A 308 3.38 -6.59 2.25
N ILE A 309 3.01 -5.37 2.60
CA ILE A 309 3.83 -4.45 3.40
C ILE A 309 3.30 -4.42 4.82
N ILE A 310 4.22 -4.45 5.79
CA ILE A 310 3.92 -4.38 7.21
C ILE A 310 4.74 -3.25 7.82
N ILE A 311 4.07 -2.22 8.37
CA ILE A 311 4.72 -1.11 9.06
C ILE A 311 4.32 -1.13 10.54
N ASN A 312 5.30 -1.20 11.44
CA ASN A 312 5.06 -1.23 12.90
C ASN A 312 4.05 -2.32 13.29
N ASP A 313 4.26 -3.55 12.82
CA ASP A 313 3.38 -4.71 13.00
C ASP A 313 1.95 -4.52 12.46
N ARG A 314 1.73 -3.66 11.48
CA ARG A 314 0.42 -3.43 10.88
C ARG A 314 0.48 -3.59 9.37
N LEU A 315 -0.46 -4.35 8.83
CA LEU A 315 -0.61 -4.55 7.39
C LEU A 315 -0.93 -3.21 6.71
N VAL A 316 -0.28 -2.95 5.58
CA VAL A 316 -0.55 -1.80 4.72
C VAL A 316 -1.24 -2.32 3.47
N TYR A 317 -2.56 -2.06 3.37
CA TYR A 317 -3.31 -2.46 2.20
C TYR A 317 -3.30 -1.38 1.12
N MET A 318 -3.32 -1.84 -0.14
CA MET A 318 -3.64 -1.06 -1.33
C MET A 318 -2.72 0.13 -1.67
N THR A 319 -1.46 0.14 -1.20
CA THR A 319 -0.55 1.16 -1.68
C THR A 319 0.73 0.56 -2.24
N ASN A 320 0.90 0.72 -3.54
CA ASN A 320 2.11 0.34 -4.28
C ASN A 320 2.85 1.59 -4.79
N SER A 321 2.41 2.81 -4.40
CA SER A 321 3.05 4.03 -4.86
C SER A 321 4.14 4.49 -3.90
N TYR A 322 5.24 4.97 -4.46
CA TYR A 322 6.34 5.55 -3.72
C TYR A 322 5.87 6.72 -2.85
N GLU A 323 4.98 7.57 -3.39
CA GLU A 323 4.48 8.78 -2.74
C GLU A 323 3.66 8.44 -1.49
N GLU A 324 2.79 7.44 -1.59
CA GLU A 324 1.95 7.00 -0.47
C GLU A 324 2.77 6.30 0.62
N LEU A 325 3.67 5.39 0.24
CA LEU A 325 4.57 4.73 1.18
C LEU A 325 5.48 5.74 1.90
N SER A 326 6.02 6.72 1.15
CA SER A 326 6.81 7.80 1.75
C SER A 326 5.98 8.61 2.74
N ARG A 327 4.72 8.92 2.41
CA ARG A 327 3.82 9.66 3.30
C ARG A 327 3.49 8.88 4.57
N LEU A 328 3.23 7.58 4.46
CA LEU A 328 2.99 6.70 5.61
C LEU A 328 4.22 6.62 6.52
N LEU A 329 5.42 6.43 5.95
CA LEU A 329 6.66 6.40 6.73
C LEU A 329 6.94 7.75 7.42
N GLU A 330 6.75 8.87 6.73
CA GLU A 330 6.91 10.20 7.36
C GLU A 330 5.86 10.45 8.47
N TYR A 331 4.70 9.82 8.40
CA TYR A 331 3.71 9.87 9.48
C TYR A 331 4.14 9.04 10.69
N GLU A 332 4.64 7.83 10.49
CA GLU A 332 5.08 6.94 11.57
C GLU A 332 6.42 7.40 12.23
N LEU A 333 7.21 8.19 11.51
CA LEU A 333 8.50 8.74 11.98
C LEU A 333 8.37 10.04 12.81
N LYS A 334 7.18 10.58 12.98
CA LYS A 334 6.90 11.76 13.83
C LYS A 334 6.76 11.39 15.28
#